data_9210e3c152d34b7db33d25f8df28822d
#
_entry.id   9210e3c152d34b7db33d25f8df28822d
#
_cell.length_a   1.000
_cell.length_b   1.000
_cell.length_c   1.000
_cell.angle_alpha   90.00
_cell.angle_beta   90.00
_cell.angle_gamma   90.00
#
_symmetry.space_group_name_H-M   'P 1'
#
loop_
_entity.id
_entity.type
_entity.pdbx_description
1 polymer ?
#
loop_
_entity_poly.entity_id
_entity_poly.type
_entity_poly.pdbx_seq_one_letter_code
_entity_poly.pdbx_strand_id
1 'polypeptide(L)'
;AGVRNIEEYNRRMNRRKDKETLPTLVVFIDELADMMMVAPDEVERHICRVAQMGRATGSHLVIATQRPSVDVVTGLIKANFPARISFAVTSQVDSRVILDQGGAESLLGRGDMLFMSPQQAAPVRLQGCFVSDPEIERLAEFWRKTGKATEQAQLFPPWSEIEAEQERDSLLEKAMQILDGRERVSTSFMQRQLRIGFPRAARLMDQLEEEGVVGLDEGGGRGRQVLVGRGIDFDEIEERLPGVEPT
;
A
#
# COMPACT_ATOMS: atom_id res chain seq x y z
N ALA A 1 -16.66 -12.73 9.34
CA ALA A 1 -16.76 -13.25 10.72
C ALA A 1 -17.76 -12.47 11.60
N GLY A 2 -18.25 -11.30 11.15
CA GLY A 2 -19.22 -10.49 11.89
C GLY A 2 -18.70 -9.95 13.23
N VAL A 3 -17.42 -9.55 13.26
CA VAL A 3 -16.73 -9.00 14.45
C VAL A 3 -16.24 -7.57 14.15
N ARG A 4 -16.03 -6.76 15.19
CA ARG A 4 -15.68 -5.35 15.03
C ARG A 4 -14.18 -5.08 15.03
N ASN A 5 -13.38 -5.97 15.60
CA ASN A 5 -11.92 -5.82 15.69
C ASN A 5 -11.21 -7.16 15.81
N ILE A 6 -9.88 -7.13 15.67
CA ILE A 6 -9.02 -8.32 15.71
C ILE A 6 -9.07 -9.03 17.09
N GLU A 7 -9.21 -8.30 18.19
CA GLU A 7 -9.26 -8.90 19.53
C GLU A 7 -10.53 -9.74 19.70
N GLU A 8 -11.66 -9.22 19.24
CA GLU A 8 -12.93 -9.95 19.26
C GLU A 8 -12.87 -11.16 18.31
N TYR A 9 -12.26 -11.00 17.14
CA TYR A 9 -12.00 -12.10 16.21
C TYR A 9 -11.17 -13.19 16.89
N ASN A 10 -10.02 -12.86 17.43
CA ASN A 10 -9.11 -13.80 18.06
C ASN A 10 -9.76 -14.48 19.28
N ARG A 11 -10.50 -13.73 20.09
CA ARG A 11 -11.27 -14.30 21.22
C ARG A 11 -12.31 -15.31 20.75
N ARG A 12 -12.96 -15.05 19.62
CA ARG A 12 -13.94 -15.95 19.01
C ARG A 12 -13.28 -17.18 18.39
N MET A 13 -12.13 -17.01 17.75
CA MET A 13 -11.36 -18.12 17.14
C MET A 13 -10.76 -19.03 18.21
N ASN A 14 -10.23 -18.49 19.30
CA ASN A 14 -9.70 -19.28 20.42
C ASN A 14 -10.73 -20.21 21.08
N ARG A 15 -12.03 -19.88 20.97
CA ARG A 15 -13.11 -20.76 21.43
C ARG A 15 -13.45 -21.89 20.45
N ARG A 16 -12.96 -21.81 19.21
CA ARG A 16 -13.18 -22.79 18.15
C ARG A 16 -11.85 -23.50 17.88
N LYS A 17 -11.73 -24.74 18.34
CA LYS A 17 -10.48 -25.54 18.32
C LYS A 17 -9.80 -25.66 16.94
N ASP A 18 -10.48 -25.33 15.85
CA ASP A 18 -10.04 -25.58 14.48
C ASP A 18 -9.70 -24.32 13.67
N LYS A 19 -9.61 -23.13 14.31
CA LYS A 19 -9.37 -21.89 13.57
C LYS A 19 -8.22 -21.09 14.14
N GLU A 20 -7.36 -20.62 13.22
CA GLU A 20 -6.19 -19.82 13.56
C GLU A 20 -6.56 -18.39 13.97
N THR A 21 -5.81 -17.85 14.91
CA THR A 21 -5.86 -16.43 15.30
C THR A 21 -5.02 -15.60 14.34
N LEU A 22 -5.41 -14.35 14.14
CA LEU A 22 -4.65 -13.39 13.35
C LEU A 22 -3.62 -12.69 14.22
N PRO A 23 -2.37 -12.53 13.75
CA PRO A 23 -1.35 -11.76 14.45
C PRO A 23 -1.62 -10.26 14.33
N THR A 24 -1.02 -9.50 15.25
CA THR A 24 -0.86 -8.06 15.09
C THR A 24 0.25 -7.77 14.07
N LEU A 25 -0.01 -6.87 13.15
CA LEU A 25 0.96 -6.44 12.14
C LEU A 25 1.60 -5.11 12.56
N VAL A 26 2.91 -5.01 12.42
CA VAL A 26 3.63 -3.74 12.56
C VAL A 26 4.42 -3.51 11.28
N VAL A 27 4.10 -2.41 10.61
CA VAL A 27 4.75 -2.01 9.36
C VAL A 27 5.65 -0.81 9.63
N PHE A 28 6.91 -0.90 9.24
CA PHE A 28 7.89 0.17 9.36
C PHE A 28 8.15 0.76 7.97
N ILE A 29 8.03 2.09 7.86
CA ILE A 29 8.46 2.87 6.70
C ILE A 29 9.65 3.68 7.15
N ASP A 30 10.83 3.35 6.63
CA ASP A 30 12.11 3.93 7.06
C ASP A 30 12.29 5.38 6.56
N GLU A 31 11.95 5.64 5.29
CA GLU A 31 12.01 6.98 4.70
C GLU A 31 10.73 7.28 3.89
N LEU A 32 9.83 8.03 4.51
CA LEU A 32 8.57 8.43 3.87
C LEU A 32 8.81 9.34 2.66
N ALA A 33 9.84 10.21 2.73
CA ALA A 33 10.10 11.18 1.68
C ALA A 33 10.34 10.52 0.32
N ASP A 34 10.99 9.37 0.28
CA ASP A 34 11.26 8.67 -0.98
C ASP A 34 9.98 8.21 -1.68
N MET A 35 8.99 7.76 -0.91
CA MET A 35 7.68 7.40 -1.43
C MET A 35 6.88 8.65 -1.88
N MET A 36 6.91 9.71 -1.09
CA MET A 36 6.20 10.96 -1.38
C MET A 36 6.76 11.70 -2.61
N MET A 37 8.04 11.49 -2.94
CA MET A 37 8.63 12.05 -4.15
C MET A 37 8.15 11.36 -5.43
N VAL A 38 7.74 10.09 -5.36
CA VAL A 38 7.31 9.30 -6.52
C VAL A 38 5.81 9.49 -6.79
N ALA A 39 4.97 9.37 -5.77
CA ALA A 39 3.51 9.39 -5.92
C ALA A 39 2.84 9.98 -4.66
N PRO A 40 2.96 11.30 -4.40
CA PRO A 40 2.54 11.92 -3.15
C PRO A 40 1.06 11.69 -2.83
N ASP A 41 0.16 11.92 -3.78
CA ASP A 41 -1.29 11.81 -3.58
C ASP A 41 -1.75 10.36 -3.29
N GLU A 42 -1.11 9.39 -3.91
CA GLU A 42 -1.44 7.96 -3.72
C GLU A 42 -0.90 7.46 -2.39
N VAL A 43 0.35 7.77 -2.08
CA VAL A 43 1.02 7.38 -0.83
C VAL A 43 0.30 7.98 0.38
N GLU A 44 0.02 9.28 0.36
CA GLU A 44 -0.72 9.95 1.44
C GLU A 44 -2.07 9.29 1.68
N ARG A 45 -2.85 9.10 0.61
CA ARG A 45 -4.19 8.48 0.69
C ARG A 45 -4.14 7.06 1.25
N HIS A 46 -3.20 6.23 0.79
CA HIS A 46 -3.10 4.85 1.22
C HIS A 46 -2.61 4.73 2.66
N ILE A 47 -1.60 5.49 3.06
CA ILE A 47 -1.09 5.53 4.43
C ILE A 47 -2.20 5.99 5.40
N CYS A 48 -2.91 7.06 5.08
CA CYS A 48 -4.01 7.55 5.89
C CYS A 48 -5.14 6.51 6.00
N ARG A 49 -5.48 5.84 4.92
CA ARG A 49 -6.49 4.77 4.93
C ARG A 49 -6.07 3.59 5.81
N VAL A 50 -4.82 3.14 5.71
CA VAL A 50 -4.30 2.06 6.57
C VAL A 50 -4.29 2.50 8.04
N ALA A 51 -3.86 3.74 8.34
CA ALA A 51 -3.86 4.27 9.71
C ALA A 51 -5.26 4.33 10.31
N GLN A 52 -6.27 4.77 9.54
CA GLN A 52 -7.67 4.84 9.98
C GLN A 52 -8.27 3.46 10.26
N MET A 53 -7.96 2.47 9.44
CA MET A 53 -8.47 1.10 9.57
C MET A 53 -7.63 0.24 10.52
N GLY A 54 -6.36 0.57 10.69
CA GLY A 54 -5.36 -0.23 11.40
C GLY A 54 -5.74 -0.57 12.82
N ARG A 55 -6.37 0.36 13.54
CA ARG A 55 -6.82 0.12 14.92
C ARG A 55 -7.77 -1.07 15.04
N ALA A 56 -8.69 -1.21 14.11
CA ALA A 56 -9.65 -2.30 14.12
C ALA A 56 -9.04 -3.63 13.67
N THR A 57 -8.10 -3.57 12.71
CA THR A 57 -7.46 -4.75 12.12
C THR A 57 -6.21 -5.21 12.88
N GLY A 58 -5.75 -4.47 13.90
CA GLY A 58 -4.51 -4.77 14.63
C GLY A 58 -3.26 -4.47 13.79
N SER A 59 -3.36 -3.52 12.87
CA SER A 59 -2.24 -3.08 12.05
C SER A 59 -1.70 -1.75 12.58
N HIS A 60 -0.39 -1.69 12.82
CA HIS A 60 0.31 -0.51 13.31
C HIS A 60 1.33 -0.04 12.29
N LEU A 61 1.40 1.27 12.10
CA LEU A 61 2.37 1.91 11.22
C LEU A 61 3.36 2.70 12.06
N VAL A 62 4.64 2.51 11.80
CA VAL A 62 5.74 3.33 12.30
C VAL A 62 6.42 3.97 11.08
N ILE A 63 6.30 5.28 10.98
CA ILE A 63 6.78 6.02 9.82
C ILE A 63 7.92 6.93 10.26
N ALA A 64 9.05 6.85 9.56
CA ALA A 64 10.20 7.71 9.76
C ALA A 64 10.52 8.52 8.50
N THR A 65 11.21 9.62 8.69
CA THR A 65 11.80 10.41 7.60
C THR A 65 12.96 11.25 8.13
N GLN A 66 13.98 11.41 7.32
CA GLN A 66 15.10 12.33 7.54
C GLN A 66 14.85 13.69 6.87
N ARG A 67 13.72 13.86 6.16
CA ARG A 67 13.35 15.08 5.43
C ARG A 67 12.01 15.64 5.95
N PRO A 68 12.00 16.32 7.08
CA PRO A 68 10.78 16.84 7.69
C PRO A 68 10.30 18.11 6.98
N SER A 69 9.84 17.99 5.74
CA SER A 69 9.21 19.07 4.98
C SER A 69 7.68 18.97 5.05
N VAL A 70 6.99 20.06 4.75
CA VAL A 70 5.52 20.11 4.72
C VAL A 70 4.91 19.21 3.63
N ASP A 71 5.67 18.94 2.57
CA ASP A 71 5.28 18.08 1.47
C ASP A 71 5.40 16.58 1.82
N VAL A 72 6.19 16.27 2.83
CA VAL A 72 6.39 14.89 3.34
C VAL A 72 5.51 14.63 4.57
N VAL A 73 5.56 15.53 5.56
CA VAL A 73 4.77 15.42 6.80
C VAL A 73 3.56 16.34 6.68
N THR A 74 2.62 15.93 5.87
CA THR A 74 1.43 16.73 5.54
C THR A 74 0.45 16.85 6.70
N GLY A 75 -0.51 17.75 6.58
CA GLY A 75 -1.58 17.88 7.56
C GLY A 75 -2.44 16.63 7.72
N LEU A 76 -2.68 15.90 6.61
CA LEU A 76 -3.44 14.65 6.64
C LEU A 76 -2.68 13.52 7.34
N ILE A 77 -1.38 13.40 7.09
CA ILE A 77 -0.52 12.46 7.80
C ILE A 77 -0.53 12.77 9.29
N LYS A 78 -0.30 14.03 9.71
CA LYS A 78 -0.32 14.43 11.11
C LYS A 78 -1.67 14.15 11.80
N ALA A 79 -2.78 14.33 11.11
CA ALA A 79 -4.11 14.04 11.64
C ALA A 79 -4.34 12.54 11.94
N ASN A 80 -3.68 11.65 11.18
CA ASN A 80 -3.80 10.21 11.36
C ASN A 80 -2.67 9.60 12.22
N PHE A 81 -1.60 10.36 12.46
CA PHE A 81 -0.46 9.98 13.31
C PHE A 81 -0.28 10.98 14.45
N PRO A 82 -1.15 10.94 15.46
CA PRO A 82 -1.12 11.89 16.58
C PRO A 82 0.03 11.63 17.56
N ALA A 83 0.58 10.40 17.61
CA ALA A 83 1.81 10.11 18.35
C ALA A 83 3.01 10.43 17.46
N ARG A 84 3.85 11.38 17.89
CA ARG A 84 4.98 11.85 17.08
C ARG A 84 6.24 11.98 17.93
N ILE A 85 7.37 11.64 17.34
CA ILE A 85 8.70 11.78 17.94
C ILE A 85 9.54 12.65 17.02
N SER A 86 10.24 13.62 17.58
CA SER A 86 11.32 14.33 16.90
C SER A 86 12.61 14.15 17.67
N PHE A 87 13.63 13.68 16.99
CA PHE A 87 15.02 13.81 17.43
C PHE A 87 15.53 15.22 17.10
N ALA A 88 16.82 15.48 17.39
CA ALA A 88 17.45 16.75 17.08
C ALA A 88 17.33 17.06 15.58
N VAL A 89 16.84 18.24 15.27
CA VAL A 89 16.71 18.79 13.91
C VAL A 89 17.53 20.05 13.75
N THR A 90 17.77 20.47 12.50
CA THR A 90 18.65 21.61 12.21
C THR A 90 17.97 22.97 12.39
N SER A 91 16.64 23.02 12.29
CA SER A 91 15.91 24.28 12.37
C SER A 91 14.62 24.20 13.18
N GLN A 92 14.19 25.34 13.70
CA GLN A 92 12.88 25.47 14.34
C GLN A 92 11.72 25.18 13.36
N VAL A 93 11.93 25.40 12.07
CA VAL A 93 10.94 25.11 11.03
C VAL A 93 10.69 23.59 10.97
N ASP A 94 11.75 22.79 10.97
CA ASP A 94 11.66 21.34 10.96
C ASP A 94 10.93 20.81 12.21
N SER A 95 11.24 21.39 13.38
CA SER A 95 10.52 21.07 14.61
C SER A 95 9.02 21.33 14.49
N ARG A 96 8.64 22.47 13.91
CA ARG A 96 7.23 22.81 13.70
C ARG A 96 6.55 21.91 12.69
N VAL A 97 7.25 21.46 11.66
CA VAL A 97 6.69 20.51 10.70
C VAL A 97 6.29 19.22 11.39
N ILE A 98 7.13 18.69 12.29
CA ILE A 98 6.90 17.44 12.97
C ILE A 98 5.92 17.61 14.14
N LEU A 99 6.19 18.58 15.03
CA LEU A 99 5.55 18.70 16.34
C LEU A 99 4.52 19.82 16.44
N ASP A 100 4.30 20.58 15.36
CA ASP A 100 3.51 21.82 15.33
C ASP A 100 4.05 22.92 16.25
N GLN A 101 5.23 22.73 16.83
CA GLN A 101 5.92 23.70 17.71
C GLN A 101 7.44 23.55 17.63
N GLY A 102 8.17 24.58 18.06
CA GLY A 102 9.63 24.54 18.17
C GLY A 102 10.11 23.74 19.38
N GLY A 103 11.41 23.51 19.44
CA GLY A 103 12.09 22.88 20.57
C GLY A 103 13.02 21.73 20.18
N ALA A 104 12.73 21.00 19.11
CA ALA A 104 13.57 19.90 18.66
C ALA A 104 14.93 20.36 18.13
N GLU A 105 15.04 21.62 17.69
CA GLU A 105 16.32 22.26 17.31
C GLU A 105 17.28 22.46 18.49
N SER A 106 16.77 22.40 19.72
CA SER A 106 17.56 22.56 20.96
C SER A 106 17.96 21.22 21.60
N LEU A 107 17.64 20.12 20.97
CA LEU A 107 18.00 18.78 21.45
C LEU A 107 19.48 18.49 21.26
N LEU A 108 20.02 17.67 22.14
CA LEU A 108 21.47 17.38 22.22
C LEU A 108 21.94 16.25 21.29
N GLY A 109 21.01 15.59 20.58
CA GLY A 109 21.33 14.42 19.77
C GLY A 109 21.49 13.13 20.60
N ARG A 110 22.00 12.07 19.98
CA ARG A 110 22.25 10.77 20.61
C ARG A 110 21.06 10.17 21.36
N GLY A 111 19.87 10.29 20.79
CA GLY A 111 18.63 9.75 21.36
C GLY A 111 17.86 10.74 22.24
N ASP A 112 18.37 11.97 22.43
CA ASP A 112 17.58 13.05 23.03
C ASP A 112 16.43 13.40 22.09
N MET A 113 15.18 13.36 22.57
CA MET A 113 14.00 13.48 21.73
C MET A 113 12.84 14.23 22.41
N LEU A 114 11.96 14.77 21.61
CA LEU A 114 10.64 15.24 22.03
C LEU A 114 9.58 14.25 21.56
N PHE A 115 8.78 13.78 22.50
CA PHE A 115 7.64 12.89 22.25
C PHE A 115 6.32 13.62 22.45
N MET A 116 5.50 13.63 21.42
CA MET A 116 4.13 14.12 21.47
C MET A 116 3.17 12.93 21.57
N SER A 117 2.45 12.86 22.68
CA SER A 117 1.40 11.86 22.91
C SER A 117 0.03 12.41 22.48
N PRO A 118 -0.85 11.56 21.92
CA PRO A 118 -2.25 11.99 21.64
C PRO A 118 -3.03 12.47 22.86
N GLN A 119 -2.58 12.12 24.07
CA GLN A 119 -3.27 12.47 25.31
C GLN A 119 -2.69 13.72 25.98
N GLN A 120 -1.61 14.30 25.46
CA GLN A 120 -0.93 15.45 26.05
C GLN A 120 -0.87 16.61 25.07
N ALA A 121 -1.12 17.82 25.57
CA ALA A 121 -1.10 19.02 24.73
C ALA A 121 0.31 19.50 24.39
N ALA A 122 1.32 19.12 25.17
CA ALA A 122 2.73 19.50 24.96
C ALA A 122 3.61 18.26 24.87
N PRO A 123 4.68 18.31 24.04
CA PRO A 123 5.66 17.22 23.99
C PRO A 123 6.42 17.10 25.29
N VAL A 124 6.81 15.85 25.59
CA VAL A 124 7.67 15.53 26.73
C VAL A 124 9.06 15.21 26.19
N ARG A 125 10.07 15.78 26.82
CA ARG A 125 11.48 15.47 26.51
C ARG A 125 11.84 14.12 27.12
N LEU A 126 12.34 13.23 26.29
CA LEU A 126 12.76 11.89 26.67
C LEU A 126 14.18 11.63 26.19
N GLN A 127 14.86 10.70 26.85
CA GLN A 127 16.16 10.21 26.42
C GLN A 127 16.01 8.78 25.90
N GLY A 128 16.21 8.60 24.60
CA GLY A 128 16.32 7.27 23.97
C GLY A 128 17.72 6.70 24.13
N CYS A 129 17.83 5.39 23.99
CA CYS A 129 19.11 4.72 23.93
C CYS A 129 19.83 5.06 22.61
N PHE A 130 21.13 5.31 22.70
CA PHE A 130 21.98 5.28 21.50
C PHE A 130 22.30 3.83 21.18
N VAL A 131 22.04 3.42 19.94
CA VAL A 131 22.35 2.08 19.44
C VAL A 131 23.44 2.21 18.37
N SER A 132 24.54 1.52 18.56
CA SER A 132 25.66 1.51 17.62
C SER A 132 25.45 0.46 16.50
N ASP A 133 26.12 0.65 15.36
CA ASP A 133 26.06 -0.30 14.24
C ASP A 133 26.40 -1.76 14.66
N PRO A 134 27.45 -2.02 15.47
CA PRO A 134 27.72 -3.36 15.96
C PRO A 134 26.63 -3.96 16.86
N GLU A 135 25.84 -3.13 17.54
CA GLU A 135 24.69 -3.59 18.33
C GLU A 135 23.51 -3.94 17.42
N ILE A 136 23.28 -3.16 16.37
CA ILE A 136 22.27 -3.46 15.34
C ILE A 136 22.59 -4.78 14.65
N GLU A 137 23.84 -5.00 14.25
CA GLU A 137 24.30 -6.25 13.64
C GLU A 137 24.07 -7.45 14.54
N ARG A 138 24.44 -7.36 15.82
CA ARG A 138 24.20 -8.44 16.81
C ARG A 138 22.72 -8.74 17.00
N LEU A 139 21.89 -7.69 17.04
CA LEU A 139 20.44 -7.84 17.16
C LEU A 139 19.84 -8.53 15.92
N ALA A 140 20.25 -8.11 14.74
CA ALA A 140 19.82 -8.71 13.48
C ALA A 140 20.25 -10.19 13.38
N GLU A 141 21.49 -10.50 13.79
CA GLU A 141 22.00 -11.87 13.83
C GLU A 141 21.23 -12.74 14.83
N PHE A 142 20.93 -12.21 16.02
CA PHE A 142 20.11 -12.90 17.02
C PHE A 142 18.76 -13.30 16.44
N TRP A 143 18.06 -12.38 15.78
CA TRP A 143 16.75 -12.68 15.21
C TRP A 143 16.83 -13.63 14.01
N ARG A 144 17.86 -13.52 13.16
CA ARG A 144 18.08 -14.51 12.10
C ARG A 144 18.28 -15.94 12.62
N LYS A 145 19.00 -16.07 13.76
CA LYS A 145 19.26 -17.38 14.38
C LYS A 145 18.05 -17.92 15.15
N THR A 146 17.31 -17.04 15.81
CA THR A 146 16.19 -17.39 16.67
C THR A 146 14.87 -17.49 15.91
N GLY A 147 14.71 -16.65 14.91
CA GLY A 147 13.56 -16.72 14.00
C GLY A 147 13.72 -17.96 13.15
N LYS A 148 12.90 -18.98 13.40
CA LYS A 148 12.56 -19.89 12.33
C LYS A 148 12.00 -18.96 11.26
N ALA A 149 12.70 -18.82 10.14
CA ALA A 149 12.13 -18.21 8.95
C ALA A 149 10.85 -19.00 8.69
N THR A 150 9.76 -18.46 9.15
CA THR A 150 8.47 -19.05 8.89
C THR A 150 8.33 -18.93 7.39
N GLU A 151 8.05 -20.00 6.69
CA GLU A 151 7.77 -20.03 5.25
C GLU A 151 6.70 -18.99 4.84
N GLN A 152 6.09 -18.35 5.81
CA GLN A 152 5.18 -17.20 5.66
C GLN A 152 5.79 -15.95 4.99
N ALA A 153 7.11 -15.82 4.90
CA ALA A 153 7.72 -14.74 4.10
C ALA A 153 7.44 -14.88 2.59
N GLN A 154 6.93 -16.03 2.15
CA GLN A 154 6.50 -16.26 0.76
C GLN A 154 5.00 -16.03 0.54
N LEU A 155 4.24 -15.66 1.57
CA LEU A 155 2.78 -15.48 1.47
C LEU A 155 2.34 -14.17 0.81
N PHE A 156 3.27 -13.28 0.51
CA PHE A 156 2.95 -12.06 -0.23
C PHE A 156 3.71 -12.11 -1.56
N PRO A 157 3.00 -12.24 -2.67
CA PRO A 157 3.61 -12.02 -3.98
C PRO A 157 4.23 -10.60 -4.00
N PRO A 158 5.30 -10.39 -4.78
CA PRO A 158 5.89 -9.05 -4.92
C PRO A 158 4.80 -8.01 -5.19
N TRP A 159 4.93 -6.83 -4.61
CA TRP A 159 3.93 -5.76 -4.74
C TRP A 159 3.55 -5.47 -6.19
N SER A 160 4.52 -5.62 -7.10
CA SER A 160 4.31 -5.51 -8.55
C SER A 160 3.34 -6.55 -9.13
N GLU A 161 3.23 -7.73 -8.53
CA GLU A 161 2.29 -8.77 -8.96
C GLU A 161 0.89 -8.49 -8.42
N ILE A 162 0.78 -8.04 -7.15
CA ILE A 162 -0.51 -7.67 -6.53
C ILE A 162 -1.12 -6.45 -7.23
N GLU A 163 -0.29 -5.43 -7.52
CA GLU A 163 -0.75 -4.25 -8.26
C GLU A 163 -1.12 -4.61 -9.70
N ALA A 164 -0.34 -5.47 -10.35
CA ALA A 164 -0.63 -5.93 -11.70
C ALA A 164 -1.92 -6.76 -11.75
N GLU A 165 -2.19 -7.62 -10.76
CA GLU A 165 -3.43 -8.38 -10.67
C GLU A 165 -4.65 -7.51 -10.37
N GLN A 166 -4.59 -6.63 -9.37
CA GLN A 166 -5.70 -5.73 -9.04
C GLN A 166 -6.00 -4.69 -10.14
N GLU A 167 -4.96 -4.24 -10.84
CA GLU A 167 -5.14 -3.36 -12.00
C GLU A 167 -5.66 -4.11 -13.22
N ARG A 168 -5.29 -5.36 -13.41
CA ARG A 168 -5.83 -6.23 -14.47
C ARG A 168 -7.33 -6.42 -14.28
N ASP A 169 -7.79 -6.91 -13.15
CA ASP A 169 -9.19 -7.26 -12.91
C ASP A 169 -10.14 -6.07 -13.10
N SER A 170 -9.84 -4.92 -12.48
CA SER A 170 -10.79 -3.79 -12.49
C SER A 170 -10.89 -3.04 -13.82
N LEU A 171 -9.82 -3.00 -14.62
CA LEU A 171 -9.82 -2.35 -15.94
C LEU A 171 -10.26 -3.29 -17.04
N LEU A 172 -9.94 -4.57 -16.92
CA LEU A 172 -10.32 -5.60 -17.88
C LEU A 172 -11.83 -5.79 -17.89
N GLU A 173 -12.46 -5.94 -16.72
CA GLU A 173 -13.92 -6.01 -16.61
C GLU A 173 -14.62 -4.79 -17.21
N LYS A 174 -14.12 -3.58 -16.90
CA LYS A 174 -14.67 -2.34 -17.49
C LYS A 174 -14.44 -2.27 -18.99
N ALA A 175 -13.30 -2.74 -19.48
CA ALA A 175 -13.00 -2.80 -20.90
C ALA A 175 -13.95 -3.75 -21.62
N MET A 176 -14.17 -4.95 -21.07
CA MET A 176 -15.12 -5.92 -21.62
C MET A 176 -16.55 -5.36 -21.72
N GLN A 177 -17.02 -4.66 -20.68
CA GLN A 177 -18.32 -3.98 -20.71
C GLN A 177 -18.42 -2.90 -21.80
N ILE A 178 -17.31 -2.20 -22.08
CA ILE A 178 -17.24 -1.16 -23.12
C ILE A 178 -17.19 -1.78 -24.53
N LEU A 179 -16.65 -3.00 -24.64
CA LEU A 179 -16.54 -3.73 -25.92
C LEU A 179 -17.85 -4.38 -26.35
N ASP A 180 -18.77 -4.60 -25.43
CA ASP A 180 -20.07 -5.22 -25.73
C ASP A 180 -20.82 -4.48 -26.84
N GLY A 181 -21.23 -5.21 -27.88
CA GLY A 181 -21.96 -4.69 -29.03
C GLY A 181 -21.11 -3.87 -30.02
N ARG A 182 -19.75 -3.88 -29.92
CA ARG A 182 -18.85 -3.17 -30.84
C ARG A 182 -18.15 -4.13 -31.79
N GLU A 183 -17.96 -3.66 -33.02
CA GLU A 183 -17.20 -4.44 -34.03
C GLU A 183 -15.70 -4.14 -34.00
N ARG A 184 -15.32 -2.91 -33.62
CA ARG A 184 -13.92 -2.48 -33.58
C ARG A 184 -13.66 -1.52 -32.41
N VAL A 185 -12.44 -1.59 -31.89
CA VAL A 185 -11.98 -0.75 -30.78
C VAL A 185 -10.58 -0.23 -31.05
N SER A 186 -10.28 1.01 -30.67
CA SER A 186 -8.94 1.59 -30.77
C SER A 186 -8.39 1.96 -29.40
N THR A 187 -7.07 1.98 -29.26
CA THR A 187 -6.36 2.43 -28.03
C THR A 187 -6.82 3.83 -27.59
N SER A 188 -7.00 4.75 -28.55
CA SER A 188 -7.47 6.11 -28.26
C SER A 188 -8.92 6.15 -27.78
N PHE A 189 -9.75 5.21 -28.22
CA PHE A 189 -11.11 5.06 -27.74
C PHE A 189 -11.10 4.57 -26.28
N MET A 190 -10.35 3.50 -25.96
CA MET A 190 -10.20 2.97 -24.62
C MET A 190 -9.64 4.01 -23.64
N GLN A 191 -8.63 4.77 -24.06
CA GLN A 191 -8.07 5.88 -23.29
C GLN A 191 -9.16 6.89 -22.84
N ARG A 192 -10.04 7.30 -23.77
CA ARG A 192 -11.11 8.26 -23.48
C ARG A 192 -12.21 7.65 -22.60
N GLN A 193 -12.61 6.43 -22.86
CA GLN A 193 -13.70 5.79 -22.12
C GLN A 193 -13.32 5.45 -20.69
N LEU A 194 -12.12 4.93 -20.49
CA LEU A 194 -11.60 4.55 -19.16
C LEU A 194 -10.90 5.71 -18.45
N ARG A 195 -10.70 6.86 -19.11
CA ARG A 195 -9.99 8.04 -18.59
C ARG A 195 -8.58 7.71 -18.10
N ILE A 196 -7.86 6.88 -18.85
CA ILE A 196 -6.48 6.45 -18.55
C ILE A 196 -5.49 7.05 -19.54
N GLY A 197 -4.18 7.05 -19.18
CA GLY A 197 -3.11 7.48 -20.08
C GLY A 197 -2.91 6.53 -21.26
N PHE A 198 -2.35 7.04 -22.39
CA PHE A 198 -2.08 6.24 -23.59
C PHE A 198 -1.24 4.97 -23.31
N PRO A 199 -0.16 5.01 -22.50
CA PRO A 199 0.64 3.81 -22.23
C PRO A 199 -0.14 2.70 -21.51
N ARG A 200 -1.11 3.09 -20.69
CA ARG A 200 -1.98 2.15 -19.94
C ARG A 200 -3.06 1.58 -20.85
N ALA A 201 -3.64 2.41 -21.73
CA ALA A 201 -4.61 1.96 -22.72
C ALA A 201 -3.98 1.01 -23.75
N ALA A 202 -2.73 1.25 -24.15
CA ALA A 202 -2.00 0.36 -25.04
C ALA A 202 -1.78 -1.01 -24.42
N ARG A 203 -1.27 -1.08 -23.18
CA ARG A 203 -1.09 -2.34 -22.44
C ARG A 203 -2.41 -3.11 -22.25
N LEU A 204 -3.51 -2.40 -21.97
CA LEU A 204 -4.82 -3.02 -21.84
C LEU A 204 -5.30 -3.63 -23.19
N MET A 205 -5.04 -2.96 -24.29
CA MET A 205 -5.35 -3.48 -25.62
C MET A 205 -4.52 -4.72 -25.98
N ASP A 206 -3.26 -4.76 -25.54
CA ASP A 206 -2.39 -5.93 -25.74
C ASP A 206 -2.86 -7.12 -24.88
N GLN A 207 -3.30 -6.87 -23.65
CA GLN A 207 -3.91 -7.91 -22.79
C GLN A 207 -5.21 -8.48 -23.37
N LEU A 208 -6.09 -7.61 -23.89
CA LEU A 208 -7.32 -8.02 -24.56
C LEU A 208 -7.06 -8.85 -25.82
N GLU A 209 -5.91 -8.62 -26.49
CA GLU A 209 -5.45 -9.41 -27.61
C GLU A 209 -4.94 -10.78 -27.16
N GLU A 210 -4.12 -10.82 -26.09
CA GLU A 210 -3.59 -12.07 -25.51
C GLU A 210 -4.73 -12.98 -25.03
N GLU A 211 -5.81 -12.40 -24.48
CA GLU A 211 -7.02 -13.12 -24.06
C GLU A 211 -7.97 -13.47 -25.21
N GLY A 212 -7.62 -13.05 -26.43
CA GLY A 212 -8.45 -13.36 -27.60
C GLY A 212 -9.76 -12.56 -27.69
N VAL A 213 -9.91 -11.52 -26.91
CA VAL A 213 -11.09 -10.63 -26.89
C VAL A 213 -11.08 -9.68 -28.08
N VAL A 214 -9.90 -9.22 -28.48
CA VAL A 214 -9.70 -8.38 -29.67
C VAL A 214 -8.66 -8.99 -30.59
N GLY A 215 -8.78 -8.72 -31.89
CA GLY A 215 -7.83 -9.18 -32.90
C GLY A 215 -6.54 -8.35 -32.95
N LEU A 216 -5.59 -8.82 -33.76
CA LEU A 216 -4.31 -8.16 -33.99
C LEU A 216 -4.47 -6.72 -34.51
N ASP A 217 -3.47 -5.88 -34.21
CA ASP A 217 -3.42 -4.52 -34.77
C ASP A 217 -3.07 -4.57 -36.25
N GLU A 218 -4.05 -4.27 -37.10
CA GLU A 218 -3.88 -4.23 -38.56
C GLU A 218 -3.16 -2.95 -39.03
N GLY A 219 -2.78 -2.05 -38.13
CA GLY A 219 -2.17 -0.78 -38.43
C GLY A 219 -3.15 0.25 -39.06
N GLY A 220 -2.64 1.44 -39.39
CA GLY A 220 -3.41 2.47 -40.10
C GLY A 220 -4.51 3.15 -39.30
N GLY A 221 -4.53 3.01 -37.97
CA GLY A 221 -5.49 3.71 -37.09
C GLY A 221 -6.94 3.18 -37.15
N ARG A 222 -7.17 2.03 -37.79
CA ARG A 222 -8.50 1.42 -37.98
C ARG A 222 -9.06 0.74 -36.72
N GLY A 223 -8.25 0.60 -35.67
CA GLY A 223 -8.59 -0.14 -34.47
C GLY A 223 -8.58 -1.66 -34.68
N ARG A 224 -8.55 -2.41 -33.56
CA ARG A 224 -8.59 -3.88 -33.54
C ARG A 224 -10.04 -4.37 -33.65
N GLN A 225 -10.27 -5.50 -34.30
CA GLN A 225 -11.57 -6.13 -34.39
C GLN A 225 -11.93 -6.75 -33.03
N VAL A 226 -13.18 -6.61 -32.59
CA VAL A 226 -13.69 -7.30 -31.39
C VAL A 226 -14.12 -8.70 -31.81
N LEU A 227 -13.54 -9.74 -31.19
CA LEU A 227 -13.70 -11.14 -31.57
C LEU A 227 -14.80 -11.84 -30.73
N VAL A 228 -15.14 -11.31 -29.56
CA VAL A 228 -16.16 -11.87 -28.67
C VAL A 228 -17.52 -11.33 -29.05
N GLY A 229 -18.42 -12.23 -29.42
CA GLY A 229 -19.77 -11.91 -29.91
C GLY A 229 -20.75 -11.48 -28.83
N ARG A 230 -21.92 -10.99 -29.26
CA ARG A 230 -23.02 -10.47 -28.45
C ARG A 230 -23.46 -11.47 -27.37
N GLY A 231 -23.22 -11.12 -26.10
CA GLY A 231 -23.54 -11.93 -24.94
C GLY A 231 -22.30 -12.68 -24.45
N ILE A 232 -21.47 -11.98 -23.70
CA ILE A 232 -20.32 -12.60 -23.01
C ILE A 232 -20.89 -13.46 -21.90
N ASP A 233 -20.80 -14.78 -22.04
CA ASP A 233 -21.06 -15.73 -20.96
C ASP A 233 -19.80 -15.74 -20.07
N PHE A 234 -19.88 -15.04 -18.94
CA PHE A 234 -18.75 -14.90 -18.00
C PHE A 234 -18.31 -16.26 -17.42
N ASP A 235 -19.20 -17.24 -17.38
CA ASP A 235 -18.94 -18.58 -16.86
C ASP A 235 -17.98 -19.37 -17.79
N GLU A 236 -17.93 -19.10 -19.09
CA GLU A 236 -17.01 -19.75 -20.04
C GLU A 236 -15.55 -19.20 -19.96
N ILE A 237 -15.36 -18.00 -19.42
CA ILE A 237 -14.05 -17.38 -19.28
C ILE A 237 -13.35 -17.85 -18.01
N GLU A 238 -14.08 -18.06 -16.90
CA GLU A 238 -13.52 -18.62 -15.68
C GLU A 238 -12.95 -20.05 -15.85
N GLU A 239 -13.52 -20.84 -16.77
CA GLU A 239 -12.97 -22.19 -17.06
C GLU A 239 -11.65 -22.18 -17.88
N ARG A 240 -11.27 -21.06 -18.48
CA ARG A 240 -10.04 -20.92 -19.30
C ARG A 240 -8.86 -20.29 -18.57
N LEU A 241 -9.05 -19.80 -17.35
CA LEU A 241 -7.94 -19.29 -16.54
C LEU A 241 -7.20 -20.44 -15.87
N PRO A 242 -5.92 -20.69 -16.14
CA PRO A 242 -5.16 -21.74 -15.50
C PRO A 242 -4.85 -21.33 -14.06
N GLY A 243 -5.58 -21.86 -13.07
CA GLY A 243 -5.16 -21.71 -11.67
C GLY A 243 -6.19 -21.66 -10.56
N VAL A 244 -7.46 -21.99 -10.80
CA VAL A 244 -8.43 -22.17 -9.70
C VAL A 244 -8.97 -23.59 -9.71
N GLU A 245 -8.40 -24.47 -8.90
CA GLU A 245 -9.05 -25.74 -8.58
C GLU A 245 -10.17 -25.48 -7.54
N PRO A 246 -11.38 -26.00 -7.75
CA PRO A 246 -12.46 -25.90 -6.77
C PRO A 246 -12.23 -26.92 -5.64
N THR A 247 -12.13 -26.43 -4.40
CA THR A 247 -12.30 -27.24 -3.18
C THR A 247 -13.54 -26.83 -2.43
#